data_7554cc39f5286b7d82447b90f511f2c2
#
_entry.id   7554cc39f5286b7d82447b90f511f2c2
#
_cell.length_a   1.000
_cell.length_b   1.000
_cell.length_c   1.000
_cell.angle_alpha   90.00
_cell.angle_beta   90.00
_cell.angle_gamma   90.00
#
_symmetry.space_group_name_H-M   'P 1'
#
loop_
_entity.id
_entity.type
_entity.pdbx_description
1 polymer ?
#
loop_
_entity_poly.entity_id
_entity_poly.type
_entity_poly.pdbx_seq_one_letter_code
_entity_poly.pdbx_strand_id
1 'polypeptide(L)'
;MRVITWNLNSRTNKQDLTEQCDYLRKGDFDIITLQEVLLGSEGFIKDYFANESVICSFDLVKDKSVLVNKRKYGQIIISKSPIVNIEEFAPVPFPERVLSCSIQDYEVHTTHVPPGSSNGVIKVEHFEGLYKFLSQRNVKNMILTGDFNSPKHELVSGEVITWGQKVNSSGKVRIAVNPKWKGECTGERWDLAERNIIENHTDLDMKDVFRSQHGYEKES
;
A
#
# COMPACT_ATOMS: atom_id res chain seq x y z
N MET A 1 -1.11 19.77 -5.92
CA MET A 1 -1.74 18.74 -5.06
C MET A 1 -0.69 18.14 -4.14
N ARG A 2 -0.99 18.05 -2.84
CA ARG A 2 -0.14 17.44 -1.81
C ARG A 2 -0.80 16.17 -1.30
N VAL A 3 -0.12 15.04 -1.45
CA VAL A 3 -0.56 13.74 -0.98
C VAL A 3 0.33 13.30 0.17
N ILE A 4 -0.28 12.85 1.27
CA ILE A 4 0.42 12.27 2.42
C ILE A 4 0.01 10.81 2.51
N THR A 5 0.98 9.91 2.64
CA THR A 5 0.74 8.50 2.96
C THR A 5 1.39 8.16 4.29
N TRP A 6 0.67 7.43 5.17
CA TRP A 6 1.16 7.10 6.51
C TRP A 6 0.61 5.77 7.02
N ASN A 7 1.50 4.87 7.39
CA ASN A 7 1.13 3.67 8.13
C ASN A 7 0.94 4.02 9.62
N LEU A 8 -0.26 3.83 10.17
CA LEU A 8 -0.63 4.16 11.57
C LEU A 8 -0.05 3.18 12.60
N ASN A 9 0.60 2.11 12.13
CA ASN A 9 1.18 1.08 13.00
C ASN A 9 0.15 0.50 13.99
N SER A 10 -1.06 0.24 13.51
CA SER A 10 -2.13 -0.44 14.29
C SER A 10 -2.49 0.25 15.60
N ARG A 11 -2.42 1.58 15.66
CA ARG A 11 -2.73 2.33 16.88
C ARG A 11 -4.21 2.22 17.24
N THR A 12 -4.46 2.00 18.51
CA THR A 12 -5.80 1.96 19.12
C THR A 12 -5.94 2.94 20.28
N ASN A 13 -4.82 3.38 20.86
CA ASN A 13 -4.82 4.38 21.93
C ASN A 13 -5.30 5.71 21.37
N LYS A 14 -6.33 6.27 22.01
CA LYS A 14 -6.96 7.52 21.56
C LYS A 14 -6.00 8.72 21.59
N GLN A 15 -5.09 8.77 22.55
CA GLN A 15 -4.09 9.85 22.62
C GLN A 15 -3.12 9.78 21.44
N ASP A 16 -2.55 8.59 21.18
CA ASP A 16 -1.63 8.36 20.05
C ASP A 16 -2.29 8.72 18.71
N LEU A 17 -3.57 8.28 18.53
CA LEU A 17 -4.34 8.58 17.33
C LEU A 17 -4.61 10.09 17.20
N THR A 18 -4.89 10.79 18.30
CA THR A 18 -5.08 12.24 18.30
C THR A 18 -3.80 12.94 17.85
N GLU A 19 -2.65 12.57 18.44
CA GLU A 19 -1.35 13.16 18.08
C GLU A 19 -0.99 12.93 16.61
N GLN A 20 -1.26 11.74 16.07
CA GLN A 20 -1.06 11.43 14.66
C GLN A 20 -2.00 12.25 13.76
N CYS A 21 -3.28 12.34 14.09
CA CYS A 21 -4.25 13.13 13.34
C CYS A 21 -3.93 14.63 13.38
N ASP A 22 -3.49 15.16 14.54
CA ASP A 22 -3.04 16.55 14.70
C ASP A 22 -1.84 16.85 13.82
N TYR A 23 -0.87 15.93 13.75
CA TYR A 23 0.31 16.06 12.89
C TYR A 23 -0.08 16.08 11.42
N LEU A 24 -0.93 15.16 10.98
CA LEU A 24 -1.43 15.08 9.61
C LEU A 24 -2.18 16.35 9.23
N ARG A 25 -3.04 16.87 10.11
CA ARG A 25 -3.83 18.08 9.87
C ARG A 25 -2.94 19.33 9.71
N LYS A 26 -1.81 19.41 10.43
CA LYS A 26 -0.82 20.48 10.29
C LYS A 26 -0.05 20.41 8.97
N GLY A 27 -0.02 19.27 8.32
CA GLY A 27 0.77 19.00 7.12
C GLY A 27 0.28 19.68 5.85
N ASP A 28 -0.81 20.43 5.88
CA ASP A 28 -1.46 21.06 4.70
C ASP A 28 -1.55 20.08 3.52
N PHE A 29 -2.53 19.21 3.55
CA PHE A 29 -2.75 18.16 2.55
C PHE A 29 -3.92 18.47 1.63
N ASP A 30 -3.95 17.86 0.46
CA ASP A 30 -5.15 17.70 -0.37
C ASP A 30 -5.74 16.29 -0.17
N ILE A 31 -4.86 15.28 -0.06
CA ILE A 31 -5.23 13.88 0.14
C ILE A 31 -4.32 13.26 1.20
N ILE A 32 -4.92 12.47 2.10
CA ILE A 32 -4.20 11.59 3.04
C ILE A 32 -4.62 10.15 2.77
N THR A 33 -3.66 9.23 2.74
CA THR A 33 -3.92 7.79 2.70
C THR A 33 -3.28 7.12 3.93
N LEU A 34 -4.08 6.34 4.66
CA LEU A 34 -3.67 5.71 5.90
C LEU A 34 -3.71 4.19 5.78
N GLN A 35 -2.66 3.53 6.25
CA GLN A 35 -2.54 2.09 6.29
C GLN A 35 -2.54 1.59 7.75
N GLU A 36 -2.77 0.29 7.93
CA GLU A 36 -2.90 -0.37 9.23
C GLU A 36 -3.97 0.24 10.15
N VAL A 37 -5.04 0.73 9.57
CA VAL A 37 -6.22 1.13 10.34
C VAL A 37 -6.87 -0.12 10.91
N LEU A 38 -7.09 -0.16 12.23
CA LEU A 38 -7.78 -1.27 12.88
C LEU A 38 -9.28 -1.03 12.96
N LEU A 39 -10.04 -2.12 12.91
CA LEU A 39 -11.47 -2.08 13.24
C LEU A 39 -11.65 -1.55 14.68
N GLY A 40 -12.39 -0.48 14.82
CA GLY A 40 -12.56 0.27 16.08
C GLY A 40 -11.74 1.57 16.18
N SER A 41 -10.69 1.74 15.34
CA SER A 41 -9.99 3.02 15.22
C SER A 41 -10.56 3.89 14.10
N GLU A 42 -11.20 3.28 13.11
CA GLU A 42 -11.73 3.96 11.92
C GLU A 42 -12.81 5.00 12.27
N GLY A 43 -13.65 4.71 13.25
CA GLY A 43 -14.68 5.64 13.74
C GLY A 43 -14.07 6.92 14.28
N PHE A 44 -13.07 6.80 15.13
CA PHE A 44 -12.35 7.96 15.68
C PHE A 44 -11.71 8.81 14.58
N ILE A 45 -11.07 8.19 13.59
CA ILE A 45 -10.41 8.90 12.49
C ILE A 45 -11.45 9.63 11.61
N LYS A 46 -12.58 8.97 11.30
CA LYS A 46 -13.69 9.57 10.56
C LYS A 46 -14.27 10.79 11.29
N ASP A 47 -14.50 10.68 12.59
CA ASP A 47 -15.00 11.78 13.42
C ASP A 47 -14.01 12.94 13.48
N TYR A 48 -12.71 12.64 13.58
CA TYR A 48 -11.66 13.65 13.61
C TYR A 48 -11.57 14.46 12.30
N PHE A 49 -11.81 13.81 11.15
CA PHE A 49 -11.79 14.41 9.82
C PHE A 49 -13.20 14.61 9.24
N ALA A 50 -14.20 14.85 10.09
CA ALA A 50 -15.61 14.97 9.68
C ALA A 50 -15.92 16.15 8.72
N ASN A 51 -15.03 17.12 8.61
CA ASN A 51 -15.15 18.24 7.66
C ASN A 51 -14.60 17.91 6.27
N GLU A 52 -13.91 16.80 6.12
CA GLU A 52 -13.33 16.31 4.88
C GLU A 52 -14.16 15.12 4.35
N SER A 53 -13.96 14.76 3.10
CA SER A 53 -14.49 13.51 2.54
C SER A 53 -13.63 12.35 3.03
N VAL A 54 -14.23 11.33 3.65
CA VAL A 54 -13.53 10.17 4.20
C VAL A 54 -14.16 8.88 3.71
N ILE A 55 -13.33 7.95 3.22
CA ILE A 55 -13.73 6.58 2.86
C ILE A 55 -12.82 5.58 3.58
N CYS A 56 -13.40 4.48 4.04
CA CYS A 56 -12.68 3.38 4.70
C CYS A 56 -12.94 2.06 3.96
N SER A 57 -11.89 1.26 3.77
CA SER A 57 -12.01 -0.03 3.10
C SER A 57 -12.95 -0.99 3.82
N PHE A 58 -13.10 -0.87 5.14
CA PHE A 58 -14.07 -1.66 5.89
C PHE A 58 -15.53 -1.35 5.52
N ASP A 59 -15.85 -0.15 5.06
CA ASP A 59 -17.21 0.21 4.65
C ASP A 59 -17.63 -0.56 3.39
N LEU A 60 -16.68 -0.91 2.53
CA LEU A 60 -16.90 -1.60 1.27
C LEU A 60 -17.03 -3.12 1.43
N VAL A 61 -16.61 -3.69 2.56
CA VAL A 61 -16.71 -5.13 2.81
C VAL A 61 -18.17 -5.50 3.06
N LYS A 62 -18.75 -6.31 2.16
CA LYS A 62 -20.16 -6.72 2.22
C LYS A 62 -20.46 -7.64 3.41
N ASP A 63 -19.64 -8.65 3.62
CA ASP A 63 -19.75 -9.56 4.75
C ASP A 63 -18.87 -9.08 5.91
N LYS A 64 -19.49 -8.34 6.83
CA LYS A 64 -18.80 -7.82 8.02
C LYS A 64 -18.29 -8.91 8.95
N SER A 65 -18.79 -10.13 8.87
CA SER A 65 -18.35 -11.26 9.71
C SER A 65 -16.88 -11.62 9.46
N VAL A 66 -16.39 -11.38 8.24
CA VAL A 66 -14.97 -11.60 7.90
C VAL A 66 -14.02 -10.61 8.62
N LEU A 67 -14.54 -9.48 9.13
CA LEU A 67 -13.78 -8.47 9.84
C LEU A 67 -13.62 -8.76 11.34
N VAL A 68 -14.40 -9.68 11.90
CA VAL A 68 -14.46 -9.96 13.34
C VAL A 68 -13.23 -10.72 13.86
N ASN A 69 -12.48 -11.39 13.00
CA ASN A 69 -11.31 -12.17 13.40
C ASN A 69 -10.03 -11.33 13.40
N LYS A 70 -9.63 -10.94 14.61
CA LYS A 70 -8.33 -10.42 15.10
C LYS A 70 -7.40 -9.77 14.04
N ARG A 71 -7.17 -8.46 14.16
CA ARG A 71 -6.15 -7.66 13.48
C ARG A 71 -6.33 -7.63 11.96
N LYS A 72 -7.49 -7.25 11.51
CA LYS A 72 -7.65 -6.87 10.11
C LYS A 72 -7.23 -5.42 9.93
N TYR A 73 -6.35 -5.24 8.99
CA TYR A 73 -5.82 -3.93 8.64
C TYR A 73 -6.62 -3.36 7.48
N GLY A 74 -7.33 -2.30 7.74
CA GLY A 74 -8.00 -1.51 6.71
C GLY A 74 -7.16 -0.34 6.23
N GLN A 75 -7.74 0.37 5.27
CA GLN A 75 -7.21 1.58 4.66
C GLN A 75 -8.22 2.71 4.84
N ILE A 76 -7.72 3.94 4.98
CA ILE A 76 -8.56 5.15 4.91
C ILE A 76 -7.97 6.09 3.87
N ILE A 77 -8.84 6.73 3.08
CA ILE A 77 -8.51 7.89 2.25
C ILE A 77 -9.33 9.07 2.77
N ILE A 78 -8.65 10.20 2.98
CA ILE A 78 -9.21 11.47 3.41
C ILE A 78 -8.90 12.49 2.34
N SER A 79 -9.87 13.30 1.94
CA SER A 79 -9.70 14.32 0.91
C SER A 79 -10.44 15.61 1.23
N LYS A 80 -9.82 16.75 0.94
CA LYS A 80 -10.49 18.06 0.95
C LYS A 80 -11.51 18.22 -0.18
N SER A 81 -11.38 17.40 -1.24
CA SER A 81 -12.33 17.35 -2.35
C SER A 81 -13.29 16.15 -2.19
N PRO A 82 -14.47 16.19 -2.83
CA PRO A 82 -15.40 15.06 -2.80
C PRO A 82 -14.75 13.77 -3.31
N ILE A 83 -15.05 12.67 -2.64
CA ILE A 83 -14.63 11.31 -3.02
C ILE A 83 -15.79 10.61 -3.73
N VAL A 84 -15.51 9.99 -4.88
CA VAL A 84 -16.40 9.07 -5.55
C VAL A 84 -15.83 7.65 -5.37
N ASN A 85 -16.62 6.75 -4.81
CA ASN A 85 -16.17 5.39 -4.54
C ASN A 85 -15.95 4.61 -5.85
N ILE A 86 -14.88 3.83 -5.88
CA ILE A 86 -14.70 2.75 -6.85
C ILE A 86 -15.16 1.47 -6.15
N GLU A 87 -16.28 0.90 -6.61
CA GLU A 87 -16.91 -0.27 -5.97
C GLU A 87 -16.20 -1.59 -6.28
N GLU A 88 -15.21 -1.56 -7.15
CA GLU A 88 -14.45 -2.73 -7.56
C GLU A 88 -13.30 -3.00 -6.59
N PHE A 89 -13.26 -4.23 -6.07
CA PHE A 89 -12.14 -4.68 -5.24
C PHE A 89 -11.00 -5.23 -6.10
N ALA A 90 -9.77 -4.88 -5.73
CA ALA A 90 -8.60 -5.55 -6.28
C ALA A 90 -8.66 -7.06 -5.96
N PRO A 91 -8.30 -7.95 -6.91
CA PRO A 91 -8.31 -9.40 -6.73
C PRO A 91 -7.09 -9.86 -5.89
N VAL A 92 -7.02 -9.39 -4.66
CA VAL A 92 -5.93 -9.68 -3.70
C VAL A 92 -6.44 -10.55 -2.56
N PRO A 93 -5.56 -11.30 -1.86
CA PRO A 93 -5.97 -12.20 -0.77
C PRO A 93 -6.67 -11.50 0.41
N PHE A 94 -6.36 -10.22 0.64
CA PHE A 94 -7.00 -9.39 1.66
C PHE A 94 -7.58 -8.13 1.01
N PRO A 95 -8.79 -8.18 0.46
CA PRO A 95 -9.38 -7.06 -0.28
C PRO A 95 -9.45 -5.76 0.53
N GLU A 96 -9.64 -5.85 1.85
CA GLU A 96 -9.69 -4.71 2.76
C GLU A 96 -8.34 -3.96 2.89
N ARG A 97 -7.27 -4.52 2.34
CA ARG A 97 -5.94 -3.89 2.32
C ARG A 97 -5.65 -3.12 1.04
N VAL A 98 -6.62 -3.02 0.16
CA VAL A 98 -6.57 -2.13 -1.00
C VAL A 98 -7.81 -1.27 -0.97
N LEU A 99 -7.65 0.04 -1.10
CA LEU A 99 -8.74 0.99 -1.19
C LEU A 99 -8.52 1.88 -2.40
N SER A 100 -9.56 2.06 -3.20
CA SER A 100 -9.54 2.82 -4.44
C SER A 100 -10.71 3.79 -4.49
N CYS A 101 -10.47 5.00 -4.98
CA CYS A 101 -11.52 5.98 -5.20
C CYS A 101 -11.11 6.99 -6.28
N SER A 102 -12.08 7.75 -6.77
CA SER A 102 -11.83 8.91 -7.64
C SER A 102 -11.94 10.19 -6.84
N ILE A 103 -10.97 11.08 -7.03
CA ILE A 103 -10.91 12.42 -6.43
C ILE A 103 -10.56 13.39 -7.55
N GLN A 104 -11.50 14.25 -7.93
CA GLN A 104 -11.34 15.10 -9.12
C GLN A 104 -11.00 14.26 -10.37
N ASP A 105 -9.89 14.56 -11.05
CA ASP A 105 -9.45 13.87 -12.26
C ASP A 105 -8.46 12.71 -11.98
N TYR A 106 -8.32 12.28 -10.71
CA TYR A 106 -7.38 11.25 -10.29
C TYR A 106 -8.11 10.01 -9.80
N GLU A 107 -7.63 8.83 -10.19
CA GLU A 107 -7.86 7.60 -9.44
C GLU A 107 -6.77 7.46 -8.37
N VAL A 108 -7.19 7.35 -7.12
CA VAL A 108 -6.31 7.24 -5.96
C VAL A 108 -6.43 5.84 -5.38
N HIS A 109 -5.31 5.14 -5.30
CA HIS A 109 -5.21 3.81 -4.75
C HIS A 109 -4.26 3.82 -3.55
N THR A 110 -4.63 3.11 -2.49
CA THR A 110 -3.74 2.86 -1.36
C THR A 110 -3.75 1.38 -1.01
N THR A 111 -2.59 0.86 -0.64
CA THR A 111 -2.43 -0.54 -0.28
C THR A 111 -1.59 -0.73 0.97
N HIS A 112 -1.81 -1.85 1.68
CA HIS A 112 -0.87 -2.37 2.67
C HIS A 112 -0.55 -3.82 2.31
N VAL A 113 0.56 -4.01 1.63
CA VAL A 113 1.01 -5.34 1.22
C VAL A 113 1.42 -6.16 2.45
N PRO A 114 0.93 -7.41 2.62
CA PRO A 114 1.29 -8.22 3.77
C PRO A 114 2.81 -8.43 3.89
N PRO A 115 3.40 -8.37 5.10
CA PRO A 115 4.81 -8.65 5.28
C PRO A 115 5.13 -10.11 4.92
N GLY A 116 6.16 -10.31 4.10
CA GLY A 116 6.53 -11.64 3.59
C GLY A 116 7.02 -12.63 4.65
N SER A 117 7.58 -12.11 5.76
CA SER A 117 8.08 -12.94 6.87
C SER A 117 6.99 -13.82 7.50
N SER A 118 5.74 -13.33 7.53
CA SER A 118 4.60 -14.01 8.14
C SER A 118 3.60 -14.57 7.14
N ASN A 119 3.61 -14.10 5.89
CA ASN A 119 2.57 -14.39 4.92
C ASN A 119 3.06 -15.15 3.67
N GLY A 120 4.37 -15.18 3.42
CA GLY A 120 4.93 -15.99 2.32
C GLY A 120 4.30 -15.70 0.96
N VAL A 121 3.70 -16.74 0.34
CA VAL A 121 3.05 -16.64 -0.98
C VAL A 121 1.93 -15.61 -1.05
N ILE A 122 1.22 -15.36 0.06
CA ILE A 122 0.14 -14.36 0.12
C ILE A 122 0.66 -12.95 -0.25
N LYS A 123 1.90 -12.63 0.12
CA LYS A 123 2.54 -11.37 -0.32
C LYS A 123 2.69 -11.31 -1.83
N VAL A 124 3.13 -12.41 -2.43
CA VAL A 124 3.31 -12.53 -3.88
C VAL A 124 1.98 -12.37 -4.60
N GLU A 125 0.95 -13.12 -4.16
CA GLU A 125 -0.41 -13.04 -4.69
C GLU A 125 -1.01 -11.63 -4.55
N HIS A 126 -0.67 -10.92 -3.48
CA HIS A 126 -1.13 -9.54 -3.29
C HIS A 126 -0.52 -8.61 -4.34
N PHE A 127 0.78 -8.71 -4.62
CA PHE A 127 1.43 -7.93 -5.68
C PHE A 127 0.88 -8.26 -7.07
N GLU A 128 0.73 -9.54 -7.38
CA GLU A 128 0.15 -10.00 -8.65
C GLU A 128 -1.28 -9.50 -8.85
N GLY A 129 -2.12 -9.60 -7.81
CA GLY A 129 -3.48 -9.11 -7.85
C GLY A 129 -3.57 -7.59 -7.98
N LEU A 130 -2.72 -6.87 -7.26
CA LEU A 130 -2.63 -5.41 -7.37
C LEU A 130 -2.18 -4.98 -8.77
N TYR A 131 -1.12 -5.58 -9.31
CA TYR A 131 -0.67 -5.29 -10.67
C TYR A 131 -1.75 -5.56 -11.71
N LYS A 132 -2.41 -6.71 -11.63
CA LYS A 132 -3.53 -7.06 -12.52
C LYS A 132 -4.66 -6.04 -12.43
N PHE A 133 -5.00 -5.60 -11.23
CA PHE A 133 -6.06 -4.60 -11.00
C PHE A 133 -5.70 -3.26 -11.63
N LEU A 134 -4.48 -2.76 -11.39
CA LEU A 134 -4.03 -1.47 -11.90
C LEU A 134 -3.85 -1.48 -13.43
N SER A 135 -3.31 -2.56 -14.00
CA SER A 135 -3.08 -2.68 -15.45
C SER A 135 -4.36 -2.72 -16.29
N GLN A 136 -5.49 -3.03 -15.67
CA GLN A 136 -6.81 -3.01 -16.32
C GLN A 136 -7.48 -1.62 -16.26
N ARG A 137 -6.90 -0.67 -15.51
CA ARG A 137 -7.44 0.69 -15.41
C ARG A 137 -7.06 1.50 -16.65
N ASN A 138 -8.05 2.11 -17.28
CA ASN A 138 -7.85 2.98 -18.43
C ASN A 138 -8.09 4.44 -18.02
N VAL A 139 -7.24 4.93 -17.11
CA VAL A 139 -7.32 6.28 -16.56
C VAL A 139 -6.05 7.06 -16.86
N LYS A 140 -6.20 8.36 -17.11
CA LYS A 140 -5.08 9.23 -17.45
C LYS A 140 -4.20 9.56 -16.24
N ASN A 141 -4.82 9.71 -15.08
CA ASN A 141 -4.13 10.16 -13.87
C ASN A 141 -4.38 9.15 -12.76
N MET A 142 -3.34 8.42 -12.37
CA MET A 142 -3.37 7.42 -11.30
C MET A 142 -2.37 7.79 -10.22
N ILE A 143 -2.77 7.64 -8.97
CA ILE A 143 -1.91 7.79 -7.80
C ILE A 143 -1.96 6.49 -7.02
N LEU A 144 -0.81 5.85 -6.84
CA LEU A 144 -0.64 4.68 -5.99
C LEU A 144 0.20 5.05 -4.78
N THR A 145 -0.33 4.80 -3.59
CA THR A 145 0.34 5.03 -2.31
C THR A 145 0.26 3.78 -1.45
N GLY A 146 0.98 3.75 -0.35
CA GLY A 146 0.81 2.69 0.64
C GLY A 146 2.10 2.22 1.30
N ASP A 147 1.94 1.17 2.10
CA ASP A 147 3.04 0.39 2.65
C ASP A 147 3.19 -0.91 1.87
N PHE A 148 4.20 -0.98 1.04
CA PHE A 148 4.47 -2.14 0.19
C PHE A 148 5.23 -3.25 0.93
N ASN A 149 5.78 -2.98 2.10
CA ASN A 149 6.71 -3.90 2.77
C ASN A 149 7.83 -4.40 1.83
N SER A 150 8.18 -3.60 0.84
CA SER A 150 9.12 -3.84 -0.26
C SER A 150 9.67 -2.50 -0.77
N PRO A 151 10.85 -2.51 -1.38
CA PRO A 151 11.73 -3.66 -1.60
C PRO A 151 12.46 -4.08 -0.31
N LYS A 152 13.23 -5.15 -0.39
CA LYS A 152 14.11 -5.57 0.72
C LYS A 152 15.25 -4.58 0.93
N HIS A 153 15.85 -4.10 -0.17
CA HIS A 153 16.87 -3.05 -0.19
C HIS A 153 16.77 -2.26 -1.49
N GLU A 154 17.08 -0.98 -1.44
CA GLU A 154 17.40 -0.15 -2.59
C GLU A 154 18.87 0.27 -2.48
N LEU A 155 19.63 0.11 -3.55
CA LEU A 155 21.03 0.53 -3.61
C LEU A 155 21.12 1.96 -4.14
N VAL A 156 22.20 2.67 -3.78
CA VAL A 156 22.48 4.04 -4.28
C VAL A 156 22.54 4.09 -5.81
N SER A 157 22.89 2.96 -6.46
CA SER A 157 22.85 2.81 -7.91
C SER A 157 21.44 2.83 -8.52
N GLY A 158 20.39 2.74 -7.71
CA GLY A 158 19.00 2.54 -8.15
C GLY A 158 18.62 1.07 -8.33
N GLU A 159 19.55 0.14 -8.10
CA GLU A 159 19.23 -1.29 -8.16
C GLU A 159 18.36 -1.69 -6.97
N VAL A 160 17.26 -2.38 -7.24
CA VAL A 160 16.32 -2.91 -6.26
C VAL A 160 16.63 -4.38 -5.97
N ILE A 161 16.77 -4.70 -4.70
CA ILE A 161 16.87 -6.08 -4.21
C ILE A 161 15.52 -6.47 -3.59
N THR A 162 14.82 -7.36 -4.25
CA THR A 162 13.52 -7.84 -3.80
C THR A 162 13.64 -8.90 -2.69
N TRP A 163 12.53 -9.23 -2.05
CA TRP A 163 12.49 -10.36 -1.11
C TRP A 163 12.61 -11.73 -1.81
N GLY A 164 12.36 -11.79 -3.13
CA GLY A 164 12.66 -12.96 -3.96
C GLY A 164 14.15 -13.17 -4.22
N GLN A 165 15.01 -12.26 -3.74
CA GLN A 165 16.45 -12.26 -3.96
C GLN A 165 17.24 -12.34 -2.66
N LYS A 166 18.52 -12.73 -2.78
CA LYS A 166 19.54 -12.67 -1.73
C LYS A 166 20.87 -12.17 -2.29
N VAL A 167 21.57 -11.42 -1.46
CA VAL A 167 22.97 -11.04 -1.73
C VAL A 167 23.87 -12.04 -1.02
N ASN A 168 24.82 -12.62 -1.72
CA ASN A 168 25.80 -13.53 -1.11
C ASN A 168 26.96 -12.76 -0.47
N SER A 169 27.88 -13.48 0.19
CA SER A 169 29.06 -12.89 0.86
C SER A 169 30.01 -12.13 -0.07
N SER A 170 29.96 -12.41 -1.39
CA SER A 170 30.75 -11.69 -2.41
C SER A 170 30.01 -10.50 -3.03
N GLY A 171 28.83 -10.12 -2.48
CA GLY A 171 28.02 -9.01 -3.01
C GLY A 171 27.16 -9.37 -4.24
N LYS A 172 27.21 -10.63 -4.72
CA LYS A 172 26.46 -11.03 -5.91
C LYS A 172 25.00 -11.31 -5.57
N VAL A 173 24.09 -10.68 -6.29
CA VAL A 173 22.65 -10.92 -6.20
C VAL A 173 22.28 -12.23 -6.90
N ARG A 174 21.41 -13.00 -6.28
CA ARG A 174 20.87 -14.27 -6.83
C ARG A 174 19.43 -14.44 -6.38
N ILE A 175 18.66 -15.20 -7.15
CA ILE A 175 17.33 -15.64 -6.72
C ILE A 175 17.44 -16.42 -5.39
N ALA A 176 16.55 -16.09 -4.47
CA ALA A 176 16.49 -16.74 -3.17
C ALA A 176 15.85 -18.13 -3.30
N VAL A 177 16.44 -19.09 -2.60
CA VAL A 177 15.83 -20.43 -2.39
C VAL A 177 15.59 -20.55 -0.89
N ASN A 178 14.34 -20.79 -0.50
CA ASN A 178 13.99 -20.97 0.89
C ASN A 178 13.23 -22.30 1.05
N PRO A 179 13.77 -23.27 1.81
CA PRO A 179 13.13 -24.57 2.02
C PRO A 179 11.75 -24.48 2.70
N LYS A 180 11.43 -23.35 3.34
CA LYS A 180 10.13 -23.12 3.95
C LYS A 180 9.06 -22.69 2.95
N TRP A 181 9.45 -22.25 1.75
CA TRP A 181 8.51 -21.94 0.70
C TRP A 181 7.96 -23.24 0.12
N LYS A 182 6.64 -23.30 0.02
CA LYS A 182 5.92 -24.48 -0.45
C LYS A 182 5.11 -24.15 -1.68
N GLY A 183 4.87 -25.15 -2.51
CA GLY A 183 4.04 -25.05 -3.71
C GLY A 183 4.62 -24.08 -4.71
N GLU A 184 3.80 -23.16 -5.17
CA GLU A 184 4.13 -22.19 -6.23
C GLU A 184 4.92 -20.97 -5.75
N CYS A 185 5.26 -20.87 -4.48
CA CYS A 185 6.08 -19.78 -3.97
C CYS A 185 7.55 -20.03 -4.30
N THR A 186 8.04 -19.42 -5.37
CA THR A 186 9.46 -19.44 -5.76
C THR A 186 10.08 -18.06 -5.65
N GLY A 187 11.43 -18.01 -5.61
CA GLY A 187 12.14 -16.74 -5.58
C GLY A 187 11.91 -15.92 -6.87
N GLU A 188 11.85 -16.59 -8.02
CA GLU A 188 11.59 -15.96 -9.31
C GLU A 188 10.20 -15.33 -9.35
N ARG A 189 9.17 -16.06 -8.94
CA ARG A 189 7.79 -15.53 -8.89
C ARG A 189 7.69 -14.35 -7.94
N TRP A 190 8.36 -14.45 -6.79
CA TRP A 190 8.39 -13.34 -5.83
C TRP A 190 9.09 -12.11 -6.38
N ASP A 191 10.28 -12.29 -6.96
CA ASP A 191 11.07 -11.21 -7.56
C ASP A 191 10.26 -10.49 -8.65
N LEU A 192 9.64 -11.25 -9.56
CA LEU A 192 8.81 -10.70 -10.62
C LEU A 192 7.60 -9.92 -10.09
N ALA A 193 6.90 -10.48 -9.10
CA ALA A 193 5.70 -9.85 -8.54
C ALA A 193 6.01 -8.50 -7.89
N GLU A 194 7.11 -8.39 -7.11
CA GLU A 194 7.54 -7.12 -6.52
C GLU A 194 7.95 -6.11 -7.60
N ARG A 195 8.77 -6.54 -8.59
CA ARG A 195 9.26 -5.64 -9.66
C ARG A 195 8.15 -5.06 -10.52
N ASN A 196 7.09 -5.83 -10.77
CA ASN A 196 5.95 -5.34 -11.56
C ASN A 196 5.30 -4.10 -10.95
N ILE A 197 5.37 -3.91 -9.62
CA ILE A 197 4.85 -2.71 -8.96
C ILE A 197 5.97 -1.69 -8.70
N ILE A 198 7.14 -2.13 -8.22
CA ILE A 198 8.17 -1.22 -7.70
C ILE A 198 9.07 -0.66 -8.80
N GLU A 199 9.42 -1.45 -9.81
CA GLU A 199 10.29 -1.02 -10.91
C GLU A 199 9.54 -0.82 -12.23
N ASN A 200 8.63 -1.75 -12.59
CA ASN A 200 7.91 -1.70 -13.85
C ASN A 200 6.65 -0.81 -13.78
N HIS A 201 6.64 0.14 -12.84
CA HIS A 201 5.54 1.10 -12.71
C HIS A 201 5.32 1.94 -13.98
N THR A 202 6.31 2.04 -14.85
CA THR A 202 6.18 2.67 -16.17
C THR A 202 5.20 1.94 -17.08
N ASP A 203 5.05 0.62 -16.94
CA ASP A 203 4.06 -0.16 -17.68
C ASP A 203 2.62 0.20 -17.26
N LEU A 204 2.48 0.82 -16.07
CA LEU A 204 1.24 1.37 -15.54
C LEU A 204 1.11 2.87 -15.79
N ASP A 205 1.98 3.46 -16.63
CA ASP A 205 2.09 4.92 -16.87
C ASP A 205 2.26 5.74 -15.57
N MET A 206 3.02 5.17 -14.61
CA MET A 206 3.34 5.81 -13.33
C MET A 206 4.85 6.05 -13.19
N LYS A 207 5.22 6.89 -12.26
CA LYS A 207 6.61 7.10 -11.85
C LYS A 207 6.72 7.24 -10.33
N ASP A 208 7.84 6.81 -9.79
CA ASP A 208 8.19 7.08 -8.41
C ASP A 208 8.50 8.57 -8.23
N VAL A 209 7.60 9.27 -7.54
CA VAL A 209 7.69 10.72 -7.34
C VAL A 209 8.84 11.07 -6.41
N PHE A 210 9.08 10.28 -5.36
CA PHE A 210 10.15 10.54 -4.41
C PHE A 210 11.52 10.36 -5.08
N ARG A 211 11.71 9.25 -5.78
CA ARG A 211 12.97 8.97 -6.50
C ARG A 211 13.22 9.95 -7.65
N SER A 212 12.15 10.39 -8.33
CA SER A 212 12.25 11.42 -9.37
C SER A 212 12.77 12.76 -8.85
N GLN A 213 12.50 13.10 -7.58
CA GLN A 213 12.91 14.37 -6.97
C GLN A 213 14.24 14.27 -6.22
N HIS A 214 14.52 13.15 -5.59
CA HIS A 214 15.60 13.02 -4.60
C HIS A 214 16.70 12.02 -4.98
N GLY A 215 16.50 11.23 -6.04
CA GLY A 215 17.40 10.14 -6.39
C GLY A 215 17.41 9.04 -5.31
N TYR A 216 18.42 8.16 -5.39
CA TYR A 216 18.56 7.01 -4.49
C TYR A 216 19.54 7.23 -3.33
N GLU A 217 20.21 8.38 -3.28
CA GLU A 217 21.12 8.72 -2.17
C GLU A 217 20.35 9.12 -0.90
N LYS A 218 19.09 9.55 -1.06
CA LYS A 218 18.24 9.97 0.06
C LYS A 218 17.36 8.81 0.51
N GLU A 219 17.36 8.51 1.80
CA GLU A 219 16.41 7.59 2.40
C GLU A 219 14.97 8.12 2.29
N SER A 220 14.04 7.21 1.97
CA SER A 220 12.61 7.50 1.78
C SER A 220 11.84 7.34 3.07
#